data_3482f37f8c4d7ef960731a1b5c28a348
#
_entry.id   3482f37f8c4d7ef960731a1b5c28a348
#
_cell.length_a   1.000
_cell.length_b   1.000
_cell.length_c   1.000
_cell.angle_alpha   90.00
_cell.angle_beta   90.00
_cell.angle_gamma   90.00
#
_symmetry.space_group_name_H-M   'P 1'
#
loop_
_entity.id
_entity.type
_entity.pdbx_description
1 polymer ?
#
loop_
_entity_poly.entity_id
_entity_poly.type
_entity_poly.pdbx_seq_one_letter_code
_entity_poly.pdbx_strand_id
1 'polypeptide(L)'
;MNVEVEIIKDIPKQQIEKFEDKVVYNTAILTREYTKSANAYPYLTGRLRASEVSSPVVGSNKEYGLTAGVKYATRVWNYNNVNWTNPSTRPQWYYTTFKNQTNTIVSNAVVRALKEI
;
A
#
# COMPACT_ATOMS: atom_id res chain seq x y z
N MET A 1 -27.20 14.91 12.93
CA MET A 1 -25.88 14.66 13.54
C MET A 1 -25.92 13.48 14.48
N ASN A 2 -26.85 13.49 15.43
CA ASN A 2 -26.97 12.39 16.39
C ASN A 2 -27.35 11.06 15.71
N VAL A 3 -28.04 11.13 14.57
CA VAL A 3 -28.47 9.94 13.84
C VAL A 3 -27.27 9.13 13.32
N GLU A 4 -26.25 9.80 12.82
CA GLU A 4 -25.04 9.14 12.34
C GLU A 4 -24.30 8.42 13.47
N VAL A 5 -24.23 9.04 14.65
CA VAL A 5 -23.60 8.43 15.81
C VAL A 5 -24.37 7.22 16.28
N GLU A 6 -25.71 7.28 16.25
CA GLU A 6 -26.55 6.14 16.61
C GLU A 6 -26.39 4.96 15.65
N ILE A 7 -26.30 5.23 14.34
CA ILE A 7 -26.06 4.19 13.34
C ILE A 7 -24.72 3.50 13.60
N ILE A 8 -23.68 4.27 13.92
CA ILE A 8 -22.35 3.71 14.23
C ILE A 8 -22.42 2.81 15.45
N LYS A 9 -23.17 3.21 16.47
CA LYS A 9 -23.34 2.41 17.70
C LYS A 9 -24.03 1.06 17.42
N ASP A 10 -24.91 1.02 16.43
CA ASP A 10 -25.66 -0.18 16.08
C ASP A 10 -24.89 -1.14 15.18
N ILE A 11 -23.72 -0.74 14.67
CA ILE A 11 -22.91 -1.61 13.85
C ILE A 11 -22.18 -2.62 14.74
N PRO A 12 -22.32 -3.93 14.48
CA PRO A 12 -21.61 -4.94 15.26
C PRO A 12 -20.10 -4.75 15.21
N LYS A 13 -19.45 -4.99 16.34
CA LYS A 13 -17.99 -4.87 16.46
C LYS A 13 -17.26 -5.67 15.39
N GLN A 14 -17.74 -6.87 15.07
CA GLN A 14 -17.15 -7.72 14.06
C GLN A 14 -17.15 -7.08 12.67
N GLN A 15 -18.20 -6.35 12.32
CA GLN A 15 -18.24 -5.63 11.05
C GLN A 15 -17.27 -4.46 11.03
N ILE A 16 -17.12 -3.77 12.14
CA ILE A 16 -16.16 -2.68 12.26
C ILE A 16 -14.73 -3.22 12.09
N GLU A 17 -14.42 -4.35 12.72
CA GLU A 17 -13.10 -4.97 12.59
C GLU A 17 -12.82 -5.43 11.17
N LYS A 18 -13.81 -6.00 10.49
CA LYS A 18 -13.66 -6.38 9.08
C LYS A 18 -13.43 -5.17 8.19
N PHE A 19 -14.14 -4.09 8.45
CA PHE A 19 -13.96 -2.85 7.71
C PHE A 19 -12.54 -2.30 7.90
N GLU A 20 -12.07 -2.24 9.14
CA GLU A 20 -10.71 -1.78 9.45
C GLU A 20 -9.65 -2.64 8.77
N ASP A 21 -9.85 -3.97 8.81
CA ASP A 21 -8.94 -4.90 8.13
C ASP A 21 -8.90 -4.64 6.63
N LYS A 22 -10.04 -4.43 6.01
CA LYS A 22 -10.14 -4.09 4.59
C LYS A 22 -9.45 -2.78 4.25
N VAL A 23 -9.59 -1.77 5.11
CA VAL A 23 -8.92 -0.49 4.90
C VAL A 23 -7.40 -0.66 4.89
N VAL A 24 -6.85 -1.41 5.85
CA VAL A 24 -5.41 -1.66 5.90
C VAL A 24 -4.94 -2.46 4.68
N TYR A 25 -5.66 -3.50 4.31
CA TYR A 25 -5.36 -4.30 3.13
C TYR A 25 -5.38 -3.44 1.86
N ASN A 26 -6.44 -2.65 1.68
CA ASN A 26 -6.58 -1.78 0.52
C ASN A 26 -5.49 -0.70 0.49
N THR A 27 -5.05 -0.22 1.65
CA THR A 27 -3.94 0.74 1.75
C THR A 27 -2.66 0.13 1.19
N ALA A 28 -2.37 -1.14 1.51
CA ALA A 28 -1.21 -1.83 0.96
C ALA A 28 -1.31 -1.99 -0.57
N ILE A 29 -2.46 -2.43 -1.06
CA ILE A 29 -2.70 -2.59 -2.50
C ILE A 29 -2.52 -1.26 -3.23
N LEU A 30 -3.13 -0.19 -2.72
CA LEU A 30 -3.06 1.13 -3.36
C LEU A 30 -1.67 1.74 -3.30
N THR A 31 -0.93 1.51 -2.22
CA THR A 31 0.45 1.96 -2.13
C THR A 31 1.27 1.33 -3.25
N ARG A 32 1.09 0.04 -3.50
CA ARG A 32 1.76 -0.66 -4.61
C ARG A 32 1.34 -0.10 -5.97
N GLU A 33 0.04 0.10 -6.18
CA GLU A 33 -0.49 0.65 -7.43
C GLU A 33 0.07 2.05 -7.70
N TYR A 34 0.13 2.91 -6.70
CA TYR A 34 0.63 4.27 -6.84
C TYR A 34 2.15 4.30 -7.03
N THR A 35 2.88 3.38 -6.40
CA THR A 35 4.31 3.23 -6.64
C THR A 35 4.58 2.84 -8.09
N LYS A 36 3.79 1.92 -8.62
CA LYS A 36 3.86 1.50 -10.02
C LYS A 36 3.53 2.67 -10.95
N SER A 37 2.46 3.41 -10.67
CA SER A 37 2.03 4.54 -11.49
C SER A 37 3.06 5.67 -11.49
N ALA A 38 3.73 5.90 -10.36
CA ALA A 38 4.79 6.89 -10.25
C ALA A 38 6.11 6.40 -10.86
N ASN A 39 6.17 5.13 -11.27
CA ASN A 39 7.38 4.49 -11.81
C ASN A 39 8.56 4.61 -10.84
N ALA A 40 8.28 4.43 -9.55
CA ALA A 40 9.26 4.68 -8.47
C ALA A 40 10.19 3.51 -8.19
N TYR A 41 9.95 2.34 -8.80
CA TYR A 41 10.82 1.18 -8.64
C TYR A 41 12.16 1.38 -9.33
N PRO A 42 13.27 0.94 -8.72
CA PRO A 42 14.55 0.90 -9.43
C PRO A 42 14.43 0.03 -10.68
N TYR A 43 14.96 0.52 -11.80
CA TYR A 43 14.91 -0.22 -13.04
C TYR A 43 16.32 -0.51 -13.55
N LEU A 44 16.69 -1.77 -13.57
CA LEU A 44 17.90 -2.24 -14.22
C LEU A 44 17.53 -3.22 -15.34
N THR A 45 16.74 -4.24 -14.99
CA THR A 45 16.24 -5.23 -15.96
C THR A 45 14.71 -5.34 -15.93
N GLY A 46 14.04 -4.59 -15.07
CA GLY A 46 12.61 -4.69 -14.85
C GLY A 46 12.20 -5.84 -13.94
N ARG A 47 13.13 -6.66 -13.48
CA ARG A 47 12.83 -7.84 -12.64
C ARG A 47 12.27 -7.47 -11.28
N LEU A 48 12.81 -6.44 -10.64
CA LEU A 48 12.33 -5.97 -9.35
C LEU A 48 10.89 -5.51 -9.46
N ARG A 49 10.60 -4.63 -10.41
CA ARG A 49 9.24 -4.13 -10.63
C ARG A 49 8.26 -5.26 -10.92
N ALA A 50 8.61 -6.18 -11.81
CA ALA A 50 7.75 -7.31 -12.15
C ALA A 50 7.50 -8.20 -10.94
N SER A 51 8.53 -8.44 -10.12
CA SER A 51 8.42 -9.19 -8.88
C SER A 51 7.47 -8.52 -7.89
N GLU A 52 7.63 -7.23 -7.66
CA GLU A 52 6.80 -6.46 -6.73
C GLU A 52 5.33 -6.47 -7.14
N VAL A 53 5.07 -6.25 -8.44
CA VAL A 53 3.69 -6.18 -8.95
C VAL A 53 2.99 -7.53 -8.88
N SER A 54 3.72 -8.63 -9.08
CA SER A 54 3.16 -9.98 -9.08
C SER A 54 3.19 -10.66 -7.71
N SER A 55 3.94 -10.12 -6.75
CA SER A 55 4.02 -10.71 -5.41
C SER A 55 2.73 -10.47 -4.63
N PRO A 56 2.26 -11.45 -3.86
CA PRO A 56 1.04 -11.24 -3.08
C PRO A 56 1.26 -10.28 -1.92
N VAL A 57 0.20 -9.55 -1.56
CA VAL A 57 0.16 -8.86 -0.29
C VAL A 57 -0.01 -9.90 0.80
N VAL A 58 0.87 -9.90 1.77
CA VAL A 58 0.88 -10.91 2.84
C VAL A 58 0.46 -10.29 4.16
N GLY A 59 -0.25 -11.08 4.97
CA GLY A 59 -0.66 -10.64 6.29
C GLY A 59 -2.11 -10.95 6.60
N SER A 60 -2.52 -10.51 7.79
CA SER A 60 -3.89 -10.64 8.29
C SER A 60 -4.08 -9.73 9.50
N ASN A 61 -5.32 -9.62 9.98
CA ASN A 61 -5.65 -8.89 11.22
C ASN A 61 -5.07 -7.47 11.26
N LYS A 62 -5.28 -6.71 10.19
CA LYS A 62 -4.85 -5.31 10.09
C LYS A 62 -3.32 -5.13 10.02
N GLU A 63 -2.60 -6.19 9.73
CA GLU A 63 -1.16 -6.14 9.50
C GLU A 63 -0.85 -6.76 8.15
N TYR A 64 -0.49 -5.93 7.17
CA TYR A 64 -0.21 -6.39 5.81
C TYR A 64 1.11 -5.84 5.33
N GLY A 65 1.81 -6.63 4.53
CA GLY A 65 3.10 -6.26 3.97
C GLY A 65 3.16 -6.48 2.47
N LEU A 66 3.95 -5.65 1.82
CA LEU A 66 4.29 -5.80 0.42
C LEU A 66 5.64 -6.51 0.32
N THR A 67 5.74 -7.47 -0.59
CA THR A 67 6.93 -8.32 -0.71
C THR A 67 7.52 -8.24 -2.11
N ALA A 68 8.79 -8.61 -2.21
CA ALA A 68 9.50 -8.72 -3.48
C ALA A 68 10.08 -10.12 -3.61
N GLY A 69 9.99 -10.69 -4.81
CA GLY A 69 10.53 -12.02 -5.09
C GLY A 69 12.00 -12.04 -5.51
N VAL A 70 12.66 -10.89 -5.59
CA VAL A 70 14.06 -10.85 -6.00
C VAL A 70 14.97 -10.68 -4.78
N LYS A 71 16.10 -11.41 -4.78
CA LYS A 71 16.98 -11.48 -3.61
C LYS A 71 17.67 -10.15 -3.27
N TYR A 72 17.87 -9.29 -4.25
CA TYR A 72 18.55 -8.01 -4.05
C TYR A 72 17.63 -6.88 -3.58
N ALA A 73 16.32 -7.13 -3.46
CA ALA A 73 15.35 -6.07 -3.16
C ALA A 73 15.64 -5.36 -1.85
N THR A 74 15.96 -6.10 -0.79
CA THR A 74 16.26 -5.49 0.52
C THR A 74 17.45 -4.55 0.45
N ARG A 75 18.51 -4.93 -0.26
CA ARG A 75 19.70 -4.10 -0.42
C ARG A 75 19.36 -2.81 -1.15
N VAL A 76 18.63 -2.93 -2.26
CA VAL A 76 18.27 -1.77 -3.10
C VAL A 76 17.31 -0.85 -2.33
N TRP A 77 16.40 -1.42 -1.56
CA TRP A 77 15.47 -0.66 -0.71
C TRP A 77 16.20 0.33 0.20
N ASN A 78 17.34 -0.07 0.72
CA ASN A 78 18.10 0.73 1.68
C ASN A 78 19.09 1.71 1.03
N TYR A 79 19.17 1.76 -0.29
CA TYR A 79 20.06 2.72 -0.96
C TYR A 79 19.49 4.13 -0.89
N ASN A 80 20.32 5.08 -0.46
CA ASN A 80 19.90 6.48 -0.29
C ASN A 80 20.49 7.42 -1.34
N ASN A 81 21.80 7.50 -1.46
CA ASN A 81 22.47 8.50 -2.29
C ASN A 81 22.98 7.87 -3.58
N VAL A 82 22.06 7.34 -4.39
CA VAL A 82 22.37 6.65 -5.62
C VAL A 82 21.79 7.40 -6.81
N ASN A 83 22.56 7.50 -7.89
CA ASN A 83 22.04 7.97 -9.17
C ASN A 83 21.31 6.82 -9.85
N TRP A 84 20.00 6.82 -9.71
CA TRP A 84 19.17 5.78 -10.30
C TRP A 84 19.12 5.91 -11.82
N THR A 85 19.17 4.79 -12.53
CA THR A 85 18.98 4.77 -13.98
C THR A 85 17.60 5.31 -14.37
N ASN A 86 16.60 4.98 -13.58
CA ASN A 86 15.27 5.55 -13.72
C ASN A 86 15.18 6.80 -12.83
N PRO A 87 15.02 8.01 -13.42
CA PRO A 87 14.98 9.24 -12.62
C PRO A 87 13.77 9.36 -11.71
N SER A 88 12.71 8.58 -11.94
CA SER A 88 11.52 8.57 -11.08
C SER A 88 11.68 7.69 -9.85
N THR A 89 12.77 6.91 -9.77
CA THR A 89 13.01 6.00 -8.64
C THR A 89 13.11 6.76 -7.34
N ARG A 90 12.52 6.18 -6.28
CA ARG A 90 12.56 6.74 -4.94
C ARG A 90 13.21 5.74 -3.98
N PRO A 91 14.08 6.21 -3.05
CA PRO A 91 14.55 5.32 -1.98
C PRO A 91 13.37 4.86 -1.15
N GLN A 92 13.41 3.61 -0.69
CA GLN A 92 12.31 3.01 0.08
C GLN A 92 10.96 3.30 -0.59
N TRP A 93 10.81 2.85 -1.83
CA TRP A 93 9.76 3.24 -2.77
C TRP A 93 8.34 3.17 -2.20
N TYR A 94 7.97 2.14 -1.44
CA TYR A 94 6.63 2.06 -0.86
C TYR A 94 6.42 3.08 0.25
N TYR A 95 7.40 3.22 1.13
CA TYR A 95 7.32 4.19 2.22
C TYR A 95 7.22 5.61 1.68
N THR A 96 8.05 5.94 0.71
CA THR A 96 8.07 7.26 0.10
C THR A 96 6.75 7.56 -0.62
N THR A 97 6.22 6.60 -1.37
CA THR A 97 4.94 6.74 -2.05
C THR A 97 3.81 6.99 -1.05
N PHE A 98 3.75 6.18 0.00
CA PHE A 98 2.71 6.33 1.01
C PHE A 98 2.84 7.67 1.74
N LYS A 99 4.04 8.05 2.11
CA LYS A 99 4.30 9.33 2.80
C LYS A 99 3.84 10.52 1.96
N ASN A 100 4.10 10.48 0.65
CA ASN A 100 3.76 11.60 -0.23
C ASN A 100 2.28 11.68 -0.58
N GLN A 101 1.56 10.55 -0.49
CA GLN A 101 0.17 10.47 -0.93
C GLN A 101 -0.75 9.83 0.11
N THR A 102 -0.41 9.96 1.38
CA THR A 102 -1.15 9.32 2.48
C THR A 102 -2.65 9.60 2.42
N ASN A 103 -3.03 10.87 2.30
CA ASN A 103 -4.45 11.25 2.30
C ASN A 103 -5.20 10.62 1.13
N THR A 104 -4.62 10.65 -0.05
CA THR A 104 -5.25 10.07 -1.24
C THR A 104 -5.37 8.57 -1.14
N ILE A 105 -4.30 7.89 -0.70
CA ILE A 105 -4.28 6.43 -0.57
C ILE A 105 -5.29 5.98 0.48
N VAL A 106 -5.27 6.58 1.66
CA VAL A 106 -6.16 6.19 2.76
C VAL A 106 -7.61 6.48 2.40
N SER A 107 -7.91 7.66 1.82
CA SER A 107 -9.27 7.99 1.40
C SER A 107 -9.82 6.98 0.39
N ASN A 108 -9.02 6.60 -0.60
CA ASN A 108 -9.44 5.62 -1.59
C ASN A 108 -9.56 4.22 -0.99
N ALA A 109 -8.71 3.87 -0.03
CA ALA A 109 -8.81 2.60 0.68
C ALA A 109 -10.12 2.50 1.46
N VAL A 110 -10.52 3.57 2.12
CA VAL A 110 -11.79 3.66 2.84
C VAL A 110 -12.97 3.51 1.88
N VAL A 111 -12.95 4.23 0.76
CA VAL A 111 -14.03 4.16 -0.24
C VAL A 111 -14.18 2.73 -0.77
N ARG A 112 -13.09 2.06 -1.10
CA ARG A 112 -13.13 0.66 -1.55
C ARG A 112 -13.70 -0.25 -0.47
N ALA A 113 -13.28 -0.08 0.78
CA ALA A 113 -13.75 -0.90 1.88
C ALA A 113 -15.26 -0.72 2.11
N LEU A 114 -15.77 0.49 1.99
CA LEU A 114 -17.20 0.77 2.10
C LEU A 114 -18.02 0.04 1.05
N LYS A 115 -17.48 -0.14 -0.15
CA LYS A 115 -18.17 -0.86 -1.23
C LYS A 115 -18.16 -2.37 -1.03
N GLU A 116 -17.29 -2.89 -0.19
CA GLU A 116 -17.08 -4.32 0.02
C GLU A 116 -17.83 -4.87 1.24
N ILE A 117 -18.45 -4.01 2.03
CA ILE A 117 -19.23 -4.47 3.19
C ILE A 117 -20.74 -4.56 2.93
#